data_f361f390aed38884fb473153130753ad
#
_entry.id   f361f390aed38884fb473153130753ad
#
_cell.length_a   1.000
_cell.length_b   1.000
_cell.length_c   1.000
_cell.angle_alpha   90.00
_cell.angle_beta   90.00
_cell.angle_gamma   90.00
#
_symmetry.space_group_name_H-M   'P 1'
#
loop_
_entity.id
_entity.type
_entity.pdbx_description
1 polymer ?
#
loop_
_entity_poly.entity_id
_entity_poly.type
_entity_poly.pdbx_seq_one_letter_code
_entity_poly.pdbx_strand_id
1 'polypeptide(L)'
;VGDNISLNFNGITINKTIRGLGYSPDYVYEEPENGLVSDFKYQGFGYLSEKAYPGDNMPHNKLLLTTNANTSDYYHQTRAMLEDKGYNDIINGTSFMPREDSSSDNQIHDEIKQHIVLAVMFPIIFVVVALLILLTTMTRIVNQQRTQIGTLKAIGFENRPLILHYLSYGFYLTLIGSVLGIIIGHKTIPYIFVDTMKSYYTLPCWDPGFNISFI
;
A
#
# COMPACT_ATOMS: atom_id res chain seq x y z
N VAL A 1 18.75 -6.72 -21.38
CA VAL A 1 18.32 -7.59 -22.48
C VAL A 1 19.56 -7.95 -23.28
N GLY A 2 19.68 -9.23 -23.66
CA GLY A 2 20.88 -9.76 -24.34
C GLY A 2 21.89 -10.44 -23.41
N ASP A 3 21.76 -10.29 -22.11
CA ASP A 3 22.64 -10.96 -21.14
C ASP A 3 22.33 -12.47 -21.04
N ASN A 4 23.35 -13.24 -20.73
CA ASN A 4 23.20 -14.68 -20.54
C ASN A 4 22.93 -14.98 -19.06
N ILE A 5 21.96 -15.88 -18.84
CA ILE A 5 21.61 -16.38 -17.52
C ILE A 5 21.75 -17.91 -17.51
N SER A 6 22.28 -18.43 -16.43
CA SER A 6 22.36 -19.87 -16.17
C SER A 6 21.23 -20.28 -15.24
N LEU A 7 20.35 -21.15 -15.73
CA LEU A 7 19.21 -21.65 -14.97
C LEU A 7 19.50 -23.11 -14.57
N ASN A 8 19.26 -23.44 -13.32
CA ASN A 8 19.41 -24.79 -12.80
C ASN A 8 18.04 -25.39 -12.49
N PHE A 9 17.68 -26.46 -13.16
CA PHE A 9 16.47 -27.23 -12.93
C PHE A 9 16.83 -28.60 -12.40
N ASN A 10 16.66 -28.87 -11.13
CA ASN A 10 16.94 -30.18 -10.51
C ASN A 10 18.30 -30.77 -10.89
N GLY A 11 19.35 -29.93 -10.93
CA GLY A 11 20.71 -30.33 -11.28
C GLY A 11 21.07 -30.22 -12.77
N ILE A 12 20.12 -29.91 -13.64
CA ILE A 12 20.38 -29.67 -15.07
C ILE A 12 20.56 -28.16 -15.27
N THR A 13 21.75 -27.76 -15.70
CA THR A 13 22.04 -26.36 -15.97
C THR A 13 21.83 -26.04 -17.45
N ILE A 14 21.01 -25.04 -17.73
CA ILE A 14 20.80 -24.53 -19.08
C ILE A 14 21.18 -23.05 -19.14
N ASN A 15 21.88 -22.66 -20.20
CA ASN A 15 22.26 -21.28 -20.46
C ASN A 15 21.30 -20.68 -21.48
N LYS A 16 20.70 -19.57 -21.13
CA LYS A 16 19.75 -18.84 -21.98
C LYS A 16 20.07 -17.35 -21.99
N THR A 17 19.70 -16.71 -23.10
CA THR A 17 19.84 -15.25 -23.25
C THR A 17 18.53 -14.59 -22.91
N ILE A 18 18.56 -13.54 -22.10
CA ILE A 18 17.40 -12.73 -21.73
C ILE A 18 16.89 -12.00 -22.97
N ARG A 19 15.70 -12.33 -23.42
CA ARG A 19 15.06 -11.74 -24.59
C ARG A 19 14.25 -10.48 -24.30
N GLY A 20 13.75 -10.35 -23.08
CA GLY A 20 12.95 -9.22 -22.66
C GLY A 20 12.82 -9.14 -21.14
N LEU A 21 12.42 -7.99 -20.67
CA LEU A 21 12.02 -7.75 -19.29
C LEU A 21 10.54 -7.39 -19.29
N GLY A 22 9.79 -7.85 -18.30
CA GLY A 22 8.36 -7.61 -18.24
C GLY A 22 7.85 -7.70 -16.80
N TYR A 23 6.62 -7.27 -16.63
CA TYR A 23 5.87 -7.38 -15.38
C TYR A 23 4.79 -8.45 -15.52
N SER A 24 4.47 -9.09 -14.42
CA SER A 24 3.39 -10.08 -14.38
C SER A 24 2.40 -9.70 -13.29
N PRO A 25 1.09 -9.77 -13.57
CA PRO A 25 0.08 -9.55 -12.55
C PRO A 25 0.04 -10.65 -11.48
N ASP A 26 0.56 -11.84 -11.79
CA ASP A 26 0.60 -12.96 -10.85
C ASP A 26 1.78 -12.87 -9.86
N TYR A 27 2.83 -12.12 -10.21
CA TYR A 27 4.07 -11.98 -9.45
C TYR A 27 4.35 -10.52 -9.09
N VAL A 28 3.32 -9.81 -8.65
CA VAL A 28 3.47 -8.44 -8.12
C VAL A 28 4.12 -8.47 -6.75
N TYR A 29 3.74 -9.44 -5.94
CA TYR A 29 4.38 -9.80 -4.68
C TYR A 29 4.67 -11.30 -4.70
N GLU A 30 5.88 -11.69 -4.32
CA GLU A 30 6.27 -13.09 -4.20
C GLU A 30 6.69 -13.37 -2.76
N GLU A 31 6.00 -14.32 -2.14
CA GLU A 31 6.30 -14.73 -0.78
C GLU A 31 7.61 -15.53 -0.77
N PRO A 32 8.62 -15.12 0.00
CA PRO A 32 9.89 -15.82 0.03
C PRO A 32 9.76 -17.18 0.72
N GLU A 33 10.34 -18.21 0.16
CA GLU A 33 10.31 -19.58 0.74
C GLU A 33 10.89 -19.65 2.16
N ASN A 34 11.81 -18.75 2.53
CA ASN A 34 12.53 -18.77 3.80
C ASN A 34 12.61 -17.40 4.49
N GLY A 35 11.77 -16.45 4.15
CA GLY A 35 11.81 -15.09 4.68
C GLY A 35 10.43 -14.52 5.01
N LEU A 36 10.39 -13.47 5.79
CA LEU A 36 9.16 -12.75 6.15
C LEU A 36 8.82 -11.63 5.15
N VAL A 37 9.75 -11.27 4.28
CA VAL A 37 9.62 -10.12 3.38
C VAL A 37 10.22 -10.46 2.03
N SER A 38 9.50 -10.17 0.96
CA SER A 38 9.98 -10.32 -0.42
C SER A 38 11.15 -9.38 -0.70
N ASP A 39 12.19 -9.87 -1.35
CA ASP A 39 13.33 -9.06 -1.80
C ASP A 39 13.61 -9.35 -3.28
N PHE A 40 13.06 -8.53 -4.15
CA PHE A 40 13.24 -8.64 -5.60
C PHE A 40 14.68 -8.39 -6.09
N LYS A 41 15.59 -8.06 -5.19
CA LYS A 41 17.02 -8.04 -5.52
C LYS A 41 17.59 -9.43 -5.73
N TYR A 42 17.05 -10.44 -5.03
CA TYR A 42 17.52 -11.83 -5.04
C TYR A 42 16.48 -12.82 -5.55
N GLN A 43 15.25 -12.38 -5.72
CA GLN A 43 14.13 -13.18 -6.17
C GLN A 43 13.52 -12.55 -7.42
N GLY A 44 12.97 -13.37 -8.28
CA GLY A 44 12.30 -12.90 -9.48
C GLY A 44 11.64 -14.07 -10.21
N PHE A 45 10.81 -13.75 -11.15
CA PHE A 45 10.14 -14.69 -12.01
C PHE A 45 10.70 -14.64 -13.44
N GLY A 46 10.57 -15.73 -14.16
CA GLY A 46 10.98 -15.80 -15.56
C GLY A 46 10.05 -16.68 -16.37
N TYR A 47 9.79 -16.27 -17.60
CA TYR A 47 9.05 -17.05 -18.56
C TYR A 47 10.02 -17.75 -19.52
N LEU A 48 9.94 -19.04 -19.61
CA LEU A 48 10.67 -19.87 -20.56
C LEU A 48 9.71 -20.35 -21.65
N SER A 49 10.22 -20.45 -22.89
CA SER A 49 9.44 -21.16 -23.90
C SER A 49 9.46 -22.66 -23.61
N GLU A 50 8.39 -23.37 -23.96
CA GLU A 50 8.26 -24.83 -23.79
C GLU A 50 9.46 -25.58 -24.39
N LYS A 51 9.94 -25.17 -25.57
CA LYS A 51 11.12 -25.75 -26.24
C LYS A 51 12.45 -25.55 -25.50
N ALA A 52 12.47 -24.68 -24.50
CA ALA A 52 13.68 -24.43 -23.72
C ALA A 52 13.75 -25.32 -22.46
N TYR A 53 12.67 -25.98 -22.11
CA TYR A 53 12.62 -26.91 -20.98
C TYR A 53 13.46 -28.16 -21.26
N PRO A 54 14.30 -28.60 -20.31
CA PRO A 54 15.17 -29.72 -20.51
C PRO A 54 14.47 -31.06 -20.27
N GLY A 55 13.48 -31.41 -21.03
CA GLY A 55 12.71 -32.65 -20.92
C GLY A 55 11.65 -32.77 -22.00
N ASP A 56 11.25 -33.98 -22.30
CA ASP A 56 10.26 -34.26 -23.35
C ASP A 56 8.82 -33.99 -22.91
N ASN A 57 8.54 -33.97 -21.60
CA ASN A 57 7.23 -33.69 -21.03
C ASN A 57 7.36 -32.62 -19.97
N MET A 58 6.88 -31.40 -20.28
CA MET A 58 6.78 -30.32 -19.33
C MET A 58 5.55 -30.55 -18.42
N PRO A 59 5.73 -30.70 -17.11
CA PRO A 59 4.59 -30.84 -16.21
C PRO A 59 3.81 -29.51 -16.14
N HIS A 60 2.53 -29.54 -16.44
CA HIS A 60 1.63 -28.42 -16.24
C HIS A 60 1.01 -28.53 -14.84
N ASN A 61 1.30 -27.58 -13.97
CA ASN A 61 0.83 -27.55 -12.59
C ASN A 61 -0.20 -26.46 -12.31
N LYS A 62 -0.42 -25.55 -13.25
CA LYS A 62 -1.38 -24.42 -13.10
C LYS A 62 -2.17 -24.22 -14.39
N LEU A 63 -3.47 -24.18 -14.26
CA LEU A 63 -4.41 -23.81 -15.33
C LEU A 63 -5.02 -22.46 -15.00
N LEU A 64 -4.86 -21.49 -15.89
CA LEU A 64 -5.47 -20.18 -15.77
C LEU A 64 -6.77 -20.14 -16.56
N LEU A 65 -7.86 -19.83 -15.89
CA LEU A 65 -9.19 -19.72 -16.49
C LEU A 65 -9.66 -18.28 -16.38
N THR A 66 -10.20 -17.75 -17.47
CA THR A 66 -10.90 -16.47 -17.48
C THR A 66 -12.39 -16.72 -17.66
N THR A 67 -13.21 -16.07 -16.85
CA THR A 67 -14.67 -16.19 -16.90
C THR A 67 -15.30 -14.80 -16.83
N ASN A 68 -16.46 -14.65 -17.45
CA ASN A 68 -17.28 -13.45 -17.37
C ASN A 68 -18.30 -13.50 -16.21
N ALA A 69 -18.29 -14.59 -15.42
CA ALA A 69 -19.19 -14.75 -14.28
C ALA A 69 -18.67 -14.04 -13.03
N ASN A 70 -19.56 -13.68 -12.12
CA ASN A 70 -19.20 -13.16 -10.80
C ASN A 70 -18.40 -14.20 -10.00
N THR A 71 -17.45 -13.75 -9.20
CA THR A 71 -16.42 -14.55 -8.54
C THR A 71 -16.94 -15.73 -7.71
N SER A 72 -18.07 -15.58 -7.04
CA SER A 72 -18.68 -16.66 -6.24
C SER A 72 -19.25 -17.80 -7.06
N ASP A 73 -19.62 -17.53 -8.30
CA ASP A 73 -20.36 -18.47 -9.17
C ASP A 73 -19.42 -19.25 -10.11
N TYR A 74 -18.23 -18.71 -10.41
CA TYR A 74 -17.30 -19.34 -11.35
C TYR A 74 -16.75 -20.68 -10.84
N TYR A 75 -16.54 -20.83 -9.52
CA TYR A 75 -16.07 -22.08 -8.93
C TYR A 75 -17.04 -23.24 -9.22
N HIS A 76 -18.32 -23.01 -8.93
CA HIS A 76 -19.36 -24.01 -9.16
C HIS A 76 -19.55 -24.31 -10.64
N GLN A 77 -19.52 -23.29 -11.49
CA GLN A 77 -19.66 -23.44 -12.94
C GLN A 77 -18.46 -24.18 -13.55
N THR A 78 -17.23 -23.80 -13.16
CA THR A 78 -16.02 -24.45 -13.66
C THR A 78 -15.96 -25.90 -13.21
N ARG A 79 -16.29 -26.17 -11.96
CA ARG A 79 -16.35 -27.51 -11.42
C ARG A 79 -17.38 -28.37 -12.15
N ALA A 80 -18.59 -27.88 -12.31
CA ALA A 80 -19.65 -28.58 -13.05
C ALA A 80 -19.25 -28.84 -14.52
N MET A 81 -18.60 -27.88 -15.17
CA MET A 81 -18.14 -28.06 -16.55
C MET A 81 -17.03 -29.12 -16.66
N LEU A 82 -16.15 -29.22 -15.70
CA LEU A 82 -15.09 -30.23 -15.67
C LEU A 82 -15.65 -31.61 -15.33
N GLU A 83 -16.62 -31.70 -14.41
CA GLU A 83 -17.34 -32.92 -14.07
C GLU A 83 -18.12 -33.47 -15.29
N ASP A 84 -18.82 -32.62 -16.03
CA ASP A 84 -19.56 -32.99 -17.27
C ASP A 84 -18.61 -33.54 -18.34
N LYS A 85 -17.39 -33.05 -18.43
CA LYS A 85 -16.35 -33.52 -19.34
C LYS A 85 -15.57 -34.75 -18.86
N GLY A 86 -15.85 -35.25 -17.66
CA GLY A 86 -15.24 -36.46 -17.12
C GLY A 86 -13.85 -36.25 -16.49
N TYR A 87 -13.46 -35.01 -16.19
CA TYR A 87 -12.15 -34.68 -15.57
C TYR A 87 -12.16 -34.79 -14.03
N ASN A 88 -12.82 -35.80 -13.49
CA ASN A 88 -12.97 -35.99 -12.05
C ASN A 88 -11.64 -36.15 -11.30
N ASP A 89 -10.65 -36.77 -11.93
CA ASP A 89 -9.33 -36.96 -11.34
C ASP A 89 -8.60 -35.61 -11.17
N ILE A 90 -8.78 -34.70 -12.13
CA ILE A 90 -8.23 -33.35 -12.05
C ILE A 90 -8.92 -32.55 -10.92
N ILE A 91 -10.23 -32.65 -10.82
CA ILE A 91 -11.03 -31.94 -9.81
C ILE A 91 -10.62 -32.35 -8.39
N ASN A 92 -10.41 -33.65 -8.17
CA ASN A 92 -10.06 -34.18 -6.85
C ASN A 92 -8.63 -33.89 -6.42
N GLY A 93 -7.72 -33.66 -7.37
CA GLY A 93 -6.31 -33.36 -7.14
C GLY A 93 -5.95 -31.86 -7.23
N THR A 94 -6.91 -30.99 -7.58
CA THR A 94 -6.65 -29.59 -7.88
C THR A 94 -7.32 -28.65 -6.88
N SER A 95 -6.59 -27.68 -6.38
CA SER A 95 -7.18 -26.57 -5.64
C SER A 95 -7.60 -25.47 -6.60
N PHE A 96 -8.84 -25.03 -6.52
CA PHE A 96 -9.33 -23.88 -7.27
C PHE A 96 -9.10 -22.62 -6.45
N MET A 97 -8.35 -21.71 -7.00
CA MET A 97 -8.02 -20.45 -6.33
C MET A 97 -8.58 -19.29 -7.16
N PRO A 98 -9.53 -18.53 -6.65
CA PRO A 98 -9.93 -17.28 -7.29
C PRO A 98 -8.76 -16.29 -7.28
N ARG A 99 -8.82 -15.32 -8.19
CA ARG A 99 -7.80 -14.27 -8.24
C ARG A 99 -7.70 -13.51 -6.91
N GLU A 100 -8.84 -13.30 -6.26
CA GLU A 100 -8.96 -12.61 -4.98
C GLU A 100 -8.22 -13.33 -3.83
N ASP A 101 -8.08 -14.67 -3.93
CA ASP A 101 -7.35 -15.48 -2.95
C ASP A 101 -5.86 -15.67 -3.34
N SER A 102 -5.45 -15.10 -4.46
CA SER A 102 -4.05 -15.11 -4.88
C SER A 102 -3.20 -14.36 -3.87
N SER A 103 -2.03 -14.91 -3.54
CA SER A 103 -1.09 -14.31 -2.58
C SER A 103 -0.73 -12.86 -2.94
N SER A 104 -0.48 -12.58 -4.23
CA SER A 104 -0.18 -11.23 -4.72
C SER A 104 -1.35 -10.26 -4.55
N ASP A 105 -2.57 -10.69 -4.82
CA ASP A 105 -3.76 -9.84 -4.74
C ASP A 105 -4.12 -9.54 -3.27
N ASN A 106 -4.13 -10.58 -2.44
CA ASN A 106 -4.37 -10.46 -1.00
C ASN A 106 -3.36 -9.54 -0.31
N GLN A 107 -2.09 -9.71 -0.61
CA GLN A 107 -1.03 -8.88 -0.01
C GLN A 107 -1.20 -7.40 -0.34
N ILE A 108 -1.50 -7.07 -1.60
CA ILE A 108 -1.76 -5.68 -2.01
C ILE A 108 -2.99 -5.11 -1.30
N HIS A 109 -4.09 -5.88 -1.25
CA HIS A 109 -5.31 -5.44 -0.59
C HIS A 109 -5.13 -5.24 0.92
N ASP A 110 -4.42 -6.12 1.58
CA ASP A 110 -4.17 -6.02 3.02
C ASP A 110 -3.20 -4.87 3.33
N GLU A 111 -2.21 -4.63 2.49
CA GLU A 111 -1.32 -3.47 2.59
C GLU A 111 -2.11 -2.16 2.45
N ILE A 112 -2.99 -2.07 1.45
CA ILE A 112 -3.87 -0.90 1.26
C ILE A 112 -4.75 -0.69 2.50
N LYS A 113 -5.39 -1.73 3.04
CA LYS A 113 -6.22 -1.63 4.25
C LYS A 113 -5.41 -1.15 5.45
N GLN A 114 -4.22 -1.70 5.67
CA GLN A 114 -3.33 -1.27 6.75
C GLN A 114 -2.98 0.22 6.62
N HIS A 115 -2.63 0.67 5.43
CA HIS A 115 -2.31 2.09 5.19
C HIS A 115 -3.51 3.00 5.40
N ILE A 116 -4.73 2.60 5.02
CA ILE A 116 -5.96 3.36 5.30
C ILE A 116 -6.18 3.48 6.82
N VAL A 117 -6.02 2.39 7.56
CA VAL A 117 -6.16 2.43 9.03
C VAL A 117 -5.13 3.37 9.66
N LEU A 118 -3.88 3.28 9.25
CA LEU A 118 -2.81 4.15 9.73
C LEU A 118 -3.07 5.62 9.36
N ALA A 119 -3.52 5.89 8.14
CA ALA A 119 -3.84 7.24 7.66
C ALA A 119 -4.98 7.91 8.47
N VAL A 120 -5.86 7.13 9.08
CA VAL A 120 -6.92 7.66 9.95
C VAL A 120 -6.46 7.74 11.41
N MET A 121 -5.79 6.73 11.93
CA MET A 121 -5.41 6.66 13.35
C MET A 121 -4.33 7.69 13.73
N PHE A 122 -3.29 7.86 12.90
CA PHE A 122 -2.21 8.79 13.21
C PHE A 122 -2.67 10.24 13.32
N PRO A 123 -3.43 10.81 12.37
CA PRO A 123 -3.95 12.16 12.50
C PRO A 123 -4.80 12.37 13.77
N ILE A 124 -5.62 11.40 14.15
CA ILE A 124 -6.45 11.49 15.36
C ILE A 124 -5.57 11.62 16.61
N ILE A 125 -4.54 10.77 16.73
CA ILE A 125 -3.60 10.83 17.86
C ILE A 125 -2.88 12.18 17.89
N PHE A 126 -2.38 12.64 16.74
CA PHE A 126 -1.70 13.93 16.67
C PHE A 126 -2.61 15.12 17.01
N VAL A 127 -3.88 15.09 16.57
CA VAL A 127 -4.86 16.12 16.91
C VAL A 127 -5.11 16.15 18.42
N VAL A 128 -5.27 15.01 19.07
CA VAL A 128 -5.45 14.94 20.53
C VAL A 128 -4.24 15.52 21.26
N VAL A 129 -3.03 15.14 20.87
CA VAL A 129 -1.81 15.68 21.46
C VAL A 129 -1.69 17.20 21.22
N ALA A 130 -1.97 17.66 20.00
CA ALA A 130 -1.94 19.07 19.67
C ALA A 130 -2.94 19.89 20.49
N LEU A 131 -4.15 19.36 20.71
CA LEU A 131 -5.16 20.00 21.57
C LEU A 131 -4.68 20.12 23.02
N LEU A 132 -4.07 19.10 23.57
CA LEU A 132 -3.50 19.13 24.93
C LEU A 132 -2.39 20.19 25.05
N ILE A 133 -1.49 20.25 24.08
CA ILE A 133 -0.42 21.25 24.04
C ILE A 133 -1.02 22.67 23.91
N LEU A 134 -2.02 22.84 23.03
CA LEU A 134 -2.68 24.11 22.83
C LEU A 134 -3.38 24.60 24.11
N LEU A 135 -4.14 23.73 24.79
CA LEU A 135 -4.80 24.04 26.06
C LEU A 135 -3.80 24.45 27.14
N THR A 136 -2.72 23.68 27.28
CA THR A 136 -1.68 23.99 28.27
C THR A 136 -1.00 25.32 27.98
N THR A 137 -0.67 25.57 26.71
CA THR A 137 -0.01 26.81 26.27
C THR A 137 -0.94 28.01 26.46
N MET A 138 -2.20 27.92 26.08
CA MET A 138 -3.17 29.00 26.24
C MET A 138 -3.44 29.31 27.72
N THR A 139 -3.59 28.29 28.54
CA THR A 139 -3.73 28.48 29.99
C THR A 139 -2.51 29.21 30.59
N ARG A 140 -1.31 28.84 30.16
CA ARG A 140 -0.09 29.52 30.61
C ARG A 140 -0.03 30.98 30.18
N ILE A 141 -0.35 31.27 28.90
CA ILE A 141 -0.37 32.65 28.36
C ILE A 141 -1.38 33.52 29.13
N VAL A 142 -2.62 33.04 29.31
CA VAL A 142 -3.66 33.78 30.04
C VAL A 142 -3.24 34.05 31.49
N ASN A 143 -2.65 33.05 32.16
CA ASN A 143 -2.16 33.24 33.54
C ASN A 143 -1.01 34.27 33.66
N GLN A 144 -0.09 34.24 32.68
CA GLN A 144 0.99 35.25 32.65
C GLN A 144 0.52 36.66 32.38
N GLN A 145 -0.54 36.79 31.59
CA GLN A 145 -1.11 38.11 31.22
C GLN A 145 -2.30 38.52 32.09
N ARG A 146 -2.54 37.80 33.18
CA ARG A 146 -3.67 38.04 34.08
C ARG A 146 -3.80 39.49 34.55
N THR A 147 -2.68 40.12 34.89
CA THR A 147 -2.63 41.51 35.33
C THR A 147 -3.02 42.48 34.22
N GLN A 148 -2.55 42.25 32.99
CA GLN A 148 -2.91 43.06 31.83
C GLN A 148 -4.38 42.95 31.50
N ILE A 149 -4.92 41.72 31.52
CA ILE A 149 -6.35 41.45 31.30
C ILE A 149 -7.19 42.15 32.38
N GLY A 150 -6.73 42.11 33.63
CA GLY A 150 -7.39 42.80 34.75
C GLY A 150 -7.45 44.31 34.58
N THR A 151 -6.35 44.93 34.17
CA THR A 151 -6.28 46.38 33.90
C THR A 151 -7.21 46.80 32.75
N LEU A 152 -7.19 46.04 31.64
CA LEU A 152 -8.08 46.30 30.51
C LEU A 152 -9.57 46.22 30.91
N LYS A 153 -9.93 45.25 31.74
CA LYS A 153 -11.27 45.11 32.29
C LYS A 153 -11.64 46.27 33.22
N ALA A 154 -10.71 46.75 34.03
CA ALA A 154 -10.93 47.91 34.93
C ALA A 154 -11.20 49.21 34.17
N ILE A 155 -10.64 49.35 32.95
CA ILE A 155 -10.87 50.48 32.05
C ILE A 155 -12.20 50.33 31.25
N GLY A 156 -12.90 49.18 31.37
CA GLY A 156 -14.20 48.95 30.73
C GLY A 156 -14.17 48.13 29.44
N PHE A 157 -13.07 47.46 29.12
CA PHE A 157 -13.05 46.56 27.97
C PHE A 157 -13.96 45.35 28.19
N GLU A 158 -14.75 45.01 27.15
CA GLU A 158 -15.61 43.83 27.15
C GLU A 158 -14.81 42.54 27.05
N ASN A 159 -15.40 41.45 27.52
CA ASN A 159 -14.78 40.12 27.46
C ASN A 159 -14.58 39.58 26.03
N ARG A 160 -15.51 39.89 25.12
CA ARG A 160 -15.51 39.38 23.74
C ARG A 160 -14.24 39.74 22.94
N PRO A 161 -13.81 40.99 22.84
CA PRO A 161 -12.58 41.33 22.11
C PRO A 161 -11.32 40.70 22.72
N LEU A 162 -11.26 40.56 24.06
CA LEU A 162 -10.15 39.90 24.74
C LEU A 162 -10.07 38.41 24.37
N ILE A 163 -11.21 37.71 24.42
CA ILE A 163 -11.26 36.28 24.05
C ILE A 163 -10.89 36.12 22.58
N LEU A 164 -11.42 36.92 21.68
CA LEU A 164 -11.12 36.88 20.27
C LEU A 164 -9.64 37.13 19.97
N HIS A 165 -8.99 38.01 20.71
CA HIS A 165 -7.56 38.27 20.56
C HIS A 165 -6.71 37.03 20.86
N TYR A 166 -6.98 36.33 21.96
CA TYR A 166 -6.23 35.10 22.29
C TYR A 166 -6.60 33.94 21.39
N LEU A 167 -7.85 33.83 20.98
CA LEU A 167 -8.33 32.83 20.06
C LEU A 167 -7.72 33.00 18.67
N SER A 168 -7.57 34.25 18.20
CA SER A 168 -6.95 34.55 16.90
C SER A 168 -5.47 34.11 16.86
N TYR A 169 -4.74 34.24 17.95
CA TYR A 169 -3.38 33.78 18.04
C TYR A 169 -3.27 32.26 17.79
N GLY A 170 -4.12 31.49 18.48
CA GLY A 170 -4.18 30.04 18.24
C GLY A 170 -4.59 29.69 16.80
N PHE A 171 -5.56 30.43 16.26
CA PHE A 171 -6.03 30.23 14.88
C PHE A 171 -4.92 30.49 13.85
N TYR A 172 -4.19 31.61 13.94
CA TYR A 172 -3.12 31.90 13.01
C TYR A 172 -1.96 30.90 13.10
N LEU A 173 -1.61 30.47 14.30
CA LEU A 173 -0.57 29.47 14.50
C LEU A 173 -0.97 28.13 13.85
N THR A 174 -2.21 27.70 14.04
CA THR A 174 -2.73 26.47 13.44
C THR A 174 -2.82 26.57 11.93
N LEU A 175 -3.27 27.73 11.40
CA LEU A 175 -3.37 27.95 9.96
C LEU A 175 -1.99 27.87 9.27
N ILE A 176 -0.99 28.53 9.82
CA ILE A 176 0.37 28.48 9.29
C ILE A 176 0.92 27.05 9.36
N GLY A 177 0.76 26.39 10.51
CA GLY A 177 1.20 25.02 10.71
C GLY A 177 0.55 24.03 9.74
N SER A 178 -0.77 24.16 9.50
CA SER A 178 -1.47 23.27 8.57
C SER A 178 -1.05 23.49 7.11
N VAL A 179 -0.89 24.72 6.67
CA VAL A 179 -0.41 25.03 5.31
C VAL A 179 1.00 24.47 5.09
N LEU A 180 1.92 24.71 6.04
CA LEU A 180 3.26 24.16 5.97
C LEU A 180 3.26 22.61 5.99
N GLY A 181 2.43 22.01 6.84
CA GLY A 181 2.26 20.57 6.94
C GLY A 181 1.79 19.94 5.65
N ILE A 182 0.79 20.53 4.99
CA ILE A 182 0.28 20.06 3.70
C ILE A 182 1.37 20.15 2.62
N ILE A 183 2.08 21.27 2.52
CA ILE A 183 3.12 21.46 1.50
C ILE A 183 4.28 20.48 1.68
N ILE A 184 4.79 20.35 2.90
CA ILE A 184 5.92 19.46 3.21
C ILE A 184 5.50 18.01 3.07
N GLY A 185 4.37 17.64 3.67
CA GLY A 185 3.86 16.27 3.65
C GLY A 185 3.60 15.77 2.24
N HIS A 186 2.92 16.58 1.42
CA HIS A 186 2.64 16.22 0.04
C HIS A 186 3.89 16.06 -0.82
N LYS A 187 4.91 16.87 -0.61
CA LYS A 187 6.16 16.76 -1.37
C LYS A 187 7.11 15.66 -0.90
N THR A 188 7.01 15.24 0.35
CA THR A 188 8.01 14.35 0.94
C THR A 188 7.49 12.92 1.09
N ILE A 189 6.30 12.75 1.64
CA ILE A 189 5.76 11.43 2.00
C ILE A 189 5.56 10.51 0.78
N PRO A 190 4.94 10.94 -0.34
CA PRO A 190 4.71 10.06 -1.47
C PRO A 190 6.01 9.52 -2.08
N TYR A 191 7.06 10.34 -2.12
CA TYR A 191 8.34 9.92 -2.70
C TYR A 191 9.05 8.89 -1.82
N ILE A 192 9.10 9.11 -0.49
CA ILE A 192 9.68 8.15 0.44
C ILE A 192 8.90 6.84 0.40
N PHE A 193 7.57 6.93 0.37
CA PHE A 193 6.70 5.75 0.33
C PHE A 193 6.90 4.95 -0.95
N VAL A 194 6.89 5.59 -2.12
CA VAL A 194 7.11 4.94 -3.41
C VAL A 194 8.48 4.28 -3.47
N ASP A 195 9.52 4.93 -2.98
CA ASP A 195 10.88 4.36 -2.99
C ASP A 195 10.98 3.10 -2.12
N THR A 196 10.32 3.11 -0.98
CA THR A 196 10.23 1.94 -0.10
C THR A 196 9.42 0.81 -0.76
N MET A 197 8.27 1.12 -1.33
CA MET A 197 7.39 0.12 -1.93
C MET A 197 7.98 -0.55 -3.18
N LYS A 198 8.80 0.13 -3.95
CA LYS A 198 9.55 -0.44 -5.09
C LYS A 198 10.45 -1.60 -4.69
N SER A 199 10.85 -1.68 -3.44
CA SER A 199 11.68 -2.79 -2.95
C SER A 199 10.87 -4.06 -2.69
N TYR A 200 9.55 -3.94 -2.49
CA TYR A 200 8.66 -5.04 -2.12
C TYR A 200 7.68 -5.45 -3.20
N TYR A 201 7.41 -4.57 -4.16
CA TYR A 201 6.41 -4.80 -5.21
C TYR A 201 6.97 -4.50 -6.60
N THR A 202 6.69 -5.39 -7.55
CA THR A 202 7.02 -5.21 -8.96
C THR A 202 5.80 -4.68 -9.72
N LEU A 203 5.63 -3.36 -9.72
CA LEU A 203 4.57 -2.69 -10.45
C LEU A 203 5.14 -1.91 -11.65
N PRO A 204 4.44 -1.89 -12.79
CA PRO A 204 4.93 -1.25 -14.01
C PRO A 204 4.98 0.27 -13.93
N CYS A 205 4.17 0.89 -13.07
CA CYS A 205 4.06 2.32 -12.94
C CYS A 205 3.95 2.74 -11.48
N TRP A 206 4.82 3.66 -11.07
CA TRP A 206 4.84 4.27 -9.76
C TRP A 206 4.73 5.78 -9.92
N ASP A 207 3.51 6.30 -9.96
CA ASP A 207 3.27 7.73 -10.04
C ASP A 207 2.76 8.25 -8.69
N PRO A 208 3.54 9.05 -7.95
CA PRO A 208 3.09 9.69 -6.71
C PRO A 208 2.15 10.86 -7.02
N GLY A 209 1.06 10.58 -7.72
CA GLY A 209 0.06 11.56 -8.12
C GLY A 209 -0.61 12.27 -6.94
N PHE A 210 -0.96 13.53 -7.15
CA PHE A 210 -1.75 14.31 -6.19
C PHE A 210 -3.23 14.00 -6.37
N ASN A 211 -3.85 13.45 -5.35
CA ASN A 211 -5.29 13.23 -5.34
C ASN A 211 -5.95 14.15 -4.29
N ILE A 212 -6.69 15.15 -4.78
CA ILE A 212 -7.41 16.14 -3.93
C ILE A 212 -8.50 15.49 -3.07
N SER A 213 -8.97 14.30 -3.45
CA SER A 213 -10.04 13.60 -2.71
C SER A 213 -9.63 13.13 -1.30
N PHE A 214 -8.34 13.24 -0.94
CA PHE A 214 -7.83 12.88 0.39
C PHE A 214 -7.52 14.10 1.27
N ILE A 215 -7.86 15.31 0.86
CA ILE A 215 -7.77 16.55 1.64
C ILE A 215 -9.16 16.99 2.10
#